data_bb572a1ac8a226589b7a32efb2b6abd4
#
_entry.id   bb572a1ac8a226589b7a32efb2b6abd4
#
_cell.length_a   1.000
_cell.length_b   1.000
_cell.length_c   1.000
_cell.angle_alpha   90.00
_cell.angle_beta   90.00
_cell.angle_gamma   90.00
#
_symmetry.space_group_name_H-M   'P 1'
#
loop_
_entity.id
_entity.type
_entity.pdbx_description
1 polymer ?
#
loop_
_entity_poly.entity_id
_entity_poly.type
_entity_poly.pdbx_seq_one_letter_code
_entity_poly.pdbx_strand_id
1 'polypeptide(L)'
;MAVVADFNGDGHPDWVARNISTRQTVVVYLNDNLVVGAALAPTLPANLALIGAADFNLDIHPDYALFAPNTLQTVIGYLSGPTLIGAASGPTLPAGWELIATADFNGDNNPDFVIFKPSTRQTAVVFLNNNVVVGAALLPTLPAGWNLAGIADFNGDGPMDIVLFNSATRQTVIGYLSGAALIGAALGPTLPMNWQLVAAADFNGDGHPDYLLYRPDTRETAIWHLNNNVFVNSVFGLTLPSGWTVLSH
;
A
#
# COMPACT_ATOMS: atom_id res chain seq x y z
N MET A 1 3.63 4.52 2.77
CA MET A 1 3.77 3.14 2.26
C MET A 1 4.19 3.17 0.80
N ALA A 2 4.68 2.08 0.23
CA ALA A 2 4.82 1.94 -1.23
C ALA A 2 3.46 1.62 -1.86
N VAL A 3 3.32 1.89 -3.15
CA VAL A 3 2.13 1.54 -3.93
C VAL A 3 2.43 0.26 -4.68
N VAL A 4 1.65 -0.77 -4.40
CA VAL A 4 1.82 -2.13 -4.93
C VAL A 4 0.50 -2.62 -5.51
N ALA A 5 0.53 -3.16 -6.72
CA ALA A 5 -0.56 -3.85 -7.40
C ALA A 5 0.00 -4.62 -8.61
N ASP A 6 -0.74 -5.56 -9.14
CA ASP A 6 -0.40 -6.23 -10.42
C ASP A 6 -0.80 -5.32 -11.59
N PHE A 7 0.15 -4.50 -12.09
CA PHE A 7 -0.12 -3.52 -13.15
C PHE A 7 -0.07 -4.10 -14.57
N ASN A 8 0.53 -5.27 -14.75
CA ASN A 8 0.66 -5.90 -16.07
C ASN A 8 -0.25 -7.13 -16.26
N GLY A 9 -0.94 -7.56 -15.18
CA GLY A 9 -1.87 -8.69 -15.21
C GLY A 9 -1.19 -10.06 -15.28
N ASP A 10 0.06 -10.18 -14.81
CA ASP A 10 0.82 -11.44 -14.85
C ASP A 10 0.67 -12.28 -13.58
N GLY A 11 -0.07 -11.78 -12.59
CA GLY A 11 -0.32 -12.44 -11.30
C GLY A 11 0.73 -12.14 -10.24
N HIS A 12 1.74 -11.33 -10.54
CA HIS A 12 2.77 -10.91 -9.58
C HIS A 12 2.60 -9.44 -9.19
N PRO A 13 2.76 -9.09 -7.90
CA PRO A 13 2.69 -7.69 -7.47
C PRO A 13 3.86 -6.87 -8.02
N ASP A 14 3.52 -5.74 -8.63
CA ASP A 14 4.44 -4.70 -9.08
C ASP A 14 4.45 -3.55 -8.08
N TRP A 15 5.39 -2.60 -8.22
CA TRP A 15 5.39 -1.41 -7.41
C TRP A 15 5.70 -0.14 -8.19
N VAL A 16 5.27 1.00 -7.64
CA VAL A 16 5.44 2.30 -8.26
C VAL A 16 6.63 3.02 -7.63
N ALA A 17 7.63 3.38 -8.46
CA ALA A 17 8.65 4.35 -8.10
C ALA A 17 8.21 5.77 -8.45
N ARG A 18 8.63 6.74 -7.63
CA ARG A 18 8.41 8.16 -7.88
C ARG A 18 9.71 8.93 -7.87
N ASN A 19 9.90 9.80 -8.86
CA ASN A 19 10.99 10.78 -8.84
C ASN A 19 10.61 11.93 -7.91
N ILE A 20 11.46 12.23 -6.93
CA ILE A 20 11.20 13.21 -5.87
C ILE A 20 11.08 14.63 -6.44
N SER A 21 11.89 14.98 -7.44
CA SER A 21 11.96 16.32 -8.00
C SER A 21 10.93 16.57 -9.09
N THR A 22 10.77 15.63 -10.02
CA THR A 22 9.88 15.78 -11.18
C THR A 22 8.46 15.28 -10.93
N ARG A 23 8.26 14.48 -9.86
CA ARG A 23 7.00 13.80 -9.53
C ARG A 23 6.56 12.76 -10.57
N GLN A 24 7.42 12.45 -11.54
CA GLN A 24 7.21 11.38 -12.50
C GLN A 24 7.10 10.05 -11.76
N THR A 25 6.13 9.23 -12.12
CA THR A 25 6.02 7.86 -11.64
C THR A 25 6.48 6.87 -12.69
N VAL A 26 6.93 5.70 -12.24
CA VAL A 26 7.32 4.54 -13.04
C VAL A 26 6.74 3.31 -12.37
N VAL A 27 6.01 2.50 -13.11
CA VAL A 27 5.66 1.14 -12.68
C VAL A 27 6.86 0.25 -12.96
N VAL A 28 7.31 -0.48 -11.96
CA VAL A 28 8.39 -1.48 -12.07
C VAL A 28 7.74 -2.85 -11.98
N TYR A 29 7.77 -3.57 -13.10
CA TYR A 29 7.19 -4.90 -13.22
C TYR A 29 8.13 -5.96 -12.64
N LEU A 30 7.58 -6.80 -11.77
CA LEU A 30 8.34 -7.82 -11.06
C LEU A 30 7.83 -9.23 -11.38
N ASN A 31 8.73 -10.19 -11.23
CA ASN A 31 8.42 -11.58 -10.98
C ASN A 31 9.24 -11.96 -9.73
N ASP A 32 8.58 -12.04 -8.57
CA ASP A 32 9.19 -12.05 -7.24
C ASP A 32 10.10 -10.80 -7.06
N ASN A 33 11.40 -10.98 -6.92
CA ASN A 33 12.40 -9.90 -6.78
C ASN A 33 13.02 -9.45 -8.11
N LEU A 34 12.74 -10.13 -9.20
CA LEU A 34 13.35 -9.87 -10.50
C LEU A 34 12.56 -8.79 -11.26
N VAL A 35 13.22 -7.73 -11.68
CA VAL A 35 12.63 -6.76 -12.59
C VAL A 35 12.51 -7.37 -13.98
N VAL A 36 11.28 -7.55 -14.45
CA VAL A 36 10.97 -8.06 -15.78
C VAL A 36 10.67 -6.93 -16.77
N GLY A 37 10.42 -5.73 -16.29
CA GLY A 37 10.19 -4.55 -17.12
C GLY A 37 9.91 -3.29 -16.29
N ALA A 38 9.73 -2.17 -16.97
CA ALA A 38 9.27 -0.93 -16.35
C ALA A 38 8.59 -0.04 -17.40
N ALA A 39 7.63 0.76 -16.97
CA ALA A 39 6.95 1.72 -17.83
C ALA A 39 6.77 3.07 -17.14
N LEU A 40 6.93 4.16 -17.91
CA LEU A 40 6.58 5.50 -17.43
C LEU A 40 5.08 5.56 -17.18
N ALA A 41 4.71 6.06 -16.02
CA ALA A 41 3.34 6.26 -15.59
C ALA A 41 3.08 7.77 -15.34
N PRO A 42 1.88 8.21 -14.94
CA PRO A 42 1.55 9.63 -14.88
C PRO A 42 2.48 10.45 -13.98
N THR A 43 2.81 11.66 -14.40
CA THR A 43 3.41 12.67 -13.49
C THR A 43 2.35 13.18 -12.53
N LEU A 44 2.61 13.08 -11.24
CA LEU A 44 1.63 13.47 -10.22
C LEU A 44 1.49 15.00 -10.12
N PRO A 45 0.26 15.54 -10.03
CA PRO A 45 0.04 16.95 -9.72
C PRO A 45 0.69 17.37 -8.40
N ALA A 46 1.16 18.60 -8.31
CA ALA A 46 1.92 19.08 -7.15
C ALA A 46 1.17 19.01 -5.81
N ASN A 47 -0.14 19.13 -5.86
CA ASN A 47 -1.03 19.11 -4.69
C ASN A 47 -1.58 17.72 -4.33
N LEU A 48 -1.26 16.68 -5.10
CA LEU A 48 -1.75 15.32 -4.88
C LEU A 48 -0.60 14.38 -4.46
N ALA A 49 -0.83 13.60 -3.43
CA ALA A 49 0.00 12.47 -3.05
C ALA A 49 -0.60 11.18 -3.60
N LEU A 50 0.22 10.30 -4.16
CA LEU A 50 -0.19 8.95 -4.52
C LEU A 50 -0.18 8.10 -3.25
N ILE A 51 -1.29 7.46 -2.91
CA ILE A 51 -1.46 6.72 -1.66
C ILE A 51 -1.52 5.22 -1.90
N GLY A 52 -2.21 4.78 -2.93
CA GLY A 52 -2.42 3.37 -3.23
C GLY A 52 -2.76 3.15 -4.69
N ALA A 53 -2.85 1.89 -5.08
CA ALA A 53 -3.39 1.48 -6.35
C ALA A 53 -4.30 0.26 -6.17
N ALA A 54 -5.41 0.25 -6.87
CA ALA A 54 -6.35 -0.86 -6.96
C ALA A 54 -7.31 -0.61 -8.13
N ASP A 55 -7.99 -1.63 -8.59
CA ASP A 55 -8.94 -1.52 -9.71
C ASP A 55 -10.28 -0.95 -9.19
N PHE A 56 -10.44 0.39 -9.21
CA PHE A 56 -11.61 1.06 -8.70
C PHE A 56 -12.82 1.00 -9.63
N ASN A 57 -12.60 0.89 -10.93
CA ASN A 57 -13.65 0.87 -11.94
C ASN A 57 -14.00 -0.54 -12.44
N LEU A 58 -13.30 -1.55 -11.95
CA LEU A 58 -13.45 -2.98 -12.27
C LEU A 58 -13.18 -3.28 -13.76
N ASP A 59 -12.16 -2.61 -14.33
CA ASP A 59 -11.72 -2.82 -15.71
C ASP A 59 -10.47 -3.72 -15.82
N ILE A 60 -10.08 -4.38 -14.71
CA ILE A 60 -8.92 -5.26 -14.55
C ILE A 60 -7.55 -4.55 -14.54
N HIS A 61 -7.52 -3.23 -14.56
CA HIS A 61 -6.31 -2.45 -14.46
C HIS A 61 -6.27 -1.67 -13.14
N PRO A 62 -5.17 -1.75 -12.36
CA PRO A 62 -5.05 -0.94 -11.14
C PRO A 62 -5.03 0.56 -11.43
N ASP A 63 -5.85 1.31 -10.72
CA ASP A 63 -5.99 2.76 -10.75
C ASP A 63 -5.20 3.41 -9.62
N TYR A 64 -4.90 4.70 -9.72
CA TYR A 64 -4.25 5.46 -8.66
C TYR A 64 -5.25 6.06 -7.68
N ALA A 65 -5.09 5.80 -6.39
CA ALA A 65 -5.74 6.54 -5.32
C ALA A 65 -4.85 7.70 -4.89
N LEU A 66 -5.35 8.92 -5.05
CA LEU A 66 -4.63 10.16 -4.80
C LEU A 66 -5.31 10.96 -3.68
N PHE A 67 -4.52 11.70 -2.91
CA PHE A 67 -5.00 12.52 -1.80
C PHE A 67 -4.40 13.91 -1.83
N ALA A 68 -5.24 14.94 -1.62
CA ALA A 68 -4.85 16.33 -1.48
C ALA A 68 -4.88 16.75 0.00
N PRO A 69 -3.77 16.76 0.74
CA PRO A 69 -3.77 17.03 2.19
C PRO A 69 -4.34 18.40 2.58
N ASN A 70 -4.17 19.40 1.71
CA ASN A 70 -4.62 20.76 1.98
C ASN A 70 -6.15 20.96 1.86
N THR A 71 -6.81 20.16 1.03
CA THR A 71 -8.25 20.23 0.77
C THR A 71 -9.00 19.04 1.28
N LEU A 72 -8.29 17.98 1.73
CA LEU A 72 -8.80 16.68 2.16
C LEU A 72 -9.55 15.92 1.05
N GLN A 73 -9.40 16.36 -0.19
CA GLN A 73 -10.04 15.77 -1.37
C GLN A 73 -9.28 14.51 -1.79
N THR A 74 -10.00 13.44 -2.07
CA THR A 74 -9.46 12.25 -2.74
C THR A 74 -9.78 12.30 -4.23
N VAL A 75 -8.93 11.65 -5.02
CA VAL A 75 -9.10 11.54 -6.48
C VAL A 75 -8.71 10.13 -6.89
N ILE A 76 -9.50 9.51 -7.76
CA ILE A 76 -9.14 8.25 -8.42
C ILE A 76 -8.69 8.61 -9.84
N GLY A 77 -7.46 8.25 -10.18
CA GLY A 77 -6.92 8.41 -11.53
C GLY A 77 -6.98 7.06 -12.24
N TYR A 78 -7.91 6.93 -13.19
CA TYR A 78 -8.12 5.69 -13.93
C TYR A 78 -6.97 5.44 -14.90
N LEU A 79 -6.42 4.23 -14.85
CA LEU A 79 -5.31 3.82 -15.71
C LEU A 79 -5.72 2.66 -16.61
N SER A 80 -5.09 2.58 -17.78
CA SER A 80 -5.04 1.37 -18.62
C SER A 80 -3.57 0.99 -18.78
N GLY A 81 -3.12 -0.01 -18.05
CA GLY A 81 -1.69 -0.24 -17.81
C GLY A 81 -1.05 1.01 -17.18
N PRO A 82 0.06 1.55 -17.72
CA PRO A 82 0.71 2.73 -17.16
C PRO A 82 0.11 4.07 -17.65
N THR A 83 -0.96 4.06 -18.46
CA THR A 83 -1.51 5.26 -19.10
C THR A 83 -2.74 5.78 -18.37
N LEU A 84 -2.74 7.07 -17.98
CA LEU A 84 -3.93 7.73 -17.42
C LEU A 84 -4.99 7.92 -18.53
N ILE A 85 -6.17 7.35 -18.31
CA ILE A 85 -7.31 7.43 -19.25
C ILE A 85 -8.44 8.31 -18.74
N GLY A 86 -8.47 8.63 -17.45
CA GLY A 86 -9.51 9.46 -16.85
C GLY A 86 -9.27 9.70 -15.37
N ALA A 87 -10.15 10.46 -14.74
CA ALA A 87 -10.13 10.66 -13.30
C ALA A 87 -11.52 10.99 -12.76
N ALA A 88 -11.78 10.63 -11.52
CA ALA A 88 -12.98 11.00 -10.77
C ALA A 88 -12.61 11.60 -9.40
N SER A 89 -13.38 12.57 -8.95
CA SER A 89 -13.30 13.03 -7.57
C SER A 89 -13.91 11.96 -6.66
N GLY A 90 -13.16 11.51 -5.69
CA GLY A 90 -13.66 10.68 -4.61
C GLY A 90 -14.20 11.51 -3.44
N PRO A 91 -14.44 10.92 -2.28
CA PRO A 91 -14.93 11.64 -1.11
C PRO A 91 -13.91 12.67 -0.59
N THR A 92 -14.43 13.79 -0.06
CA THR A 92 -13.64 14.69 0.78
C THR A 92 -13.61 14.14 2.19
N LEU A 93 -12.43 13.90 2.75
CA LEU A 93 -12.27 13.32 4.08
C LEU A 93 -12.66 14.34 5.17
N PRO A 94 -13.15 13.88 6.33
CA PRO A 94 -13.41 14.75 7.47
C PRO A 94 -12.12 15.42 7.98
N ALA A 95 -12.25 16.57 8.60
CA ALA A 95 -11.11 17.33 9.12
C ALA A 95 -10.23 16.51 10.08
N GLY A 96 -8.93 16.54 9.82
CA GLY A 96 -7.92 15.82 10.60
C GLY A 96 -7.76 14.35 10.24
N TRP A 97 -8.44 13.85 9.20
CA TRP A 97 -8.23 12.51 8.65
C TRP A 97 -7.37 12.59 7.38
N GLU A 98 -6.55 11.58 7.18
CA GLU A 98 -5.65 11.41 6.04
C GLU A 98 -5.91 10.07 5.37
N LEU A 99 -5.87 10.00 4.06
CA LEU A 99 -5.89 8.75 3.33
C LEU A 99 -4.50 8.09 3.47
N ILE A 100 -4.45 6.83 3.90
CA ILE A 100 -3.18 6.14 4.15
C ILE A 100 -3.01 4.84 3.36
N ALA A 101 -4.09 4.22 2.89
CA ALA A 101 -4.04 2.97 2.13
C ALA A 101 -5.34 2.72 1.37
N THR A 102 -5.31 1.69 0.50
CA THR A 102 -6.46 1.13 -0.20
C THR A 102 -6.42 -0.39 -0.13
N ALA A 103 -7.55 -1.03 0.09
CA ALA A 103 -7.77 -2.47 0.00
C ALA A 103 -9.26 -2.77 -0.01
N ASP A 104 -9.67 -3.92 -0.53
CA ASP A 104 -11.06 -4.40 -0.40
C ASP A 104 -11.24 -5.00 1.01
N PHE A 105 -11.87 -4.25 1.92
CA PHE A 105 -12.06 -4.67 3.32
C PHE A 105 -13.34 -5.45 3.57
N ASN A 106 -14.33 -5.34 2.70
CA ASN A 106 -15.61 -5.99 2.87
C ASN A 106 -15.82 -7.20 1.95
N GLY A 107 -14.89 -7.46 1.04
CA GLY A 107 -14.91 -8.59 0.11
C GLY A 107 -15.93 -8.45 -1.02
N ASP A 108 -16.28 -7.19 -1.37
CA ASP A 108 -17.23 -6.91 -2.45
C ASP A 108 -16.56 -6.67 -3.81
N ASN A 109 -15.26 -6.84 -3.89
CA ASN A 109 -14.34 -6.58 -5.01
C ASN A 109 -14.22 -5.09 -5.39
N ASN A 110 -14.79 -4.17 -4.59
CA ASN A 110 -14.52 -2.75 -4.76
C ASN A 110 -13.45 -2.31 -3.76
N PRO A 111 -12.37 -1.66 -4.21
CA PRO A 111 -11.36 -1.15 -3.30
C PRO A 111 -11.90 -0.05 -2.39
N ASP A 112 -11.56 -0.13 -1.10
CA ASP A 112 -11.94 0.81 -0.06
C ASP A 112 -10.78 1.72 0.31
N PHE A 113 -11.07 2.82 1.00
CA PHE A 113 -10.07 3.72 1.57
C PHE A 113 -9.83 3.43 3.05
N VAL A 114 -8.57 3.29 3.42
CA VAL A 114 -8.16 3.29 4.83
C VAL A 114 -7.70 4.68 5.20
N ILE A 115 -8.33 5.25 6.22
CA ILE A 115 -8.05 6.60 6.69
C ILE A 115 -7.53 6.59 8.12
N PHE A 116 -6.70 7.56 8.45
CA PHE A 116 -6.03 7.68 9.74
C PHE A 116 -6.18 9.11 10.28
N LYS A 117 -6.41 9.22 11.59
CA LYS A 117 -6.46 10.48 12.30
C LYS A 117 -5.25 10.60 13.24
N PRO A 118 -4.20 11.35 12.88
CA PRO A 118 -2.95 11.43 13.66
C PRO A 118 -3.13 11.86 15.11
N SER A 119 -4.05 12.82 15.37
CA SER A 119 -4.27 13.38 16.70
C SER A 119 -4.81 12.38 17.73
N THR A 120 -5.56 11.38 17.28
CA THR A 120 -6.16 10.34 18.13
C THR A 120 -5.65 8.95 17.82
N ARG A 121 -4.86 8.81 16.74
CA ARG A 121 -4.36 7.55 16.19
C ARG A 121 -5.46 6.57 15.78
N GLN A 122 -6.69 7.07 15.60
CA GLN A 122 -7.80 6.28 15.09
C GLN A 122 -7.59 5.93 13.62
N THR A 123 -8.00 4.73 13.25
CA THR A 123 -8.13 4.30 11.86
C THR A 123 -9.57 3.97 11.54
N ALA A 124 -9.94 4.10 10.27
CA ALA A 124 -11.25 3.72 9.77
C ALA A 124 -11.14 3.23 8.33
N VAL A 125 -12.06 2.41 7.92
CA VAL A 125 -12.29 2.09 6.52
C VAL A 125 -13.51 2.87 6.02
N VAL A 126 -13.41 3.41 4.82
CA VAL A 126 -14.50 4.05 4.07
C VAL A 126 -14.81 3.16 2.88
N PHE A 127 -15.93 2.47 2.95
CA PHE A 127 -16.38 1.56 1.90
C PHE A 127 -16.82 2.34 0.67
N LEU A 128 -16.32 1.93 -0.49
CA LEU A 128 -16.58 2.60 -1.75
C LEU A 128 -17.23 1.64 -2.77
N ASN A 129 -18.00 2.22 -3.67
CA ASN A 129 -18.28 1.65 -4.97
C ASN A 129 -17.69 2.62 -6.00
N ASN A 130 -16.54 2.27 -6.58
CA ASN A 130 -15.69 3.16 -7.36
C ASN A 130 -15.32 4.42 -6.53
N ASN A 131 -15.82 5.60 -6.88
CA ASN A 131 -15.56 6.87 -6.22
C ASN A 131 -16.68 7.32 -5.24
N VAL A 132 -17.69 6.48 -5.01
CA VAL A 132 -18.87 6.80 -4.20
C VAL A 132 -18.83 6.06 -2.87
N VAL A 133 -19.00 6.79 -1.75
CA VAL A 133 -19.07 6.21 -0.41
C VAL A 133 -20.37 5.44 -0.24
N VAL A 134 -20.27 4.18 0.17
CA VAL A 134 -21.42 3.32 0.50
C VAL A 134 -21.49 2.98 1.99
N GLY A 135 -20.44 3.23 2.77
CA GLY A 135 -20.41 3.00 4.20
C GLY A 135 -19.06 3.35 4.83
N ALA A 136 -18.94 3.12 6.13
CA ALA A 136 -17.68 3.24 6.85
C ALA A 136 -17.72 2.44 8.15
N ALA A 137 -16.54 2.02 8.64
CA ALA A 137 -16.36 1.38 9.93
C ALA A 137 -15.07 1.84 10.61
N LEU A 138 -15.07 1.88 11.94
CA LEU A 138 -13.83 2.13 12.68
C LEU A 138 -12.99 0.85 12.69
N LEU A 139 -11.71 1.00 12.40
CA LEU A 139 -10.68 0.00 12.59
C LEU A 139 -10.00 0.18 13.96
N PRO A 140 -9.15 -0.77 14.39
CA PRO A 140 -8.39 -0.64 15.63
C PRO A 140 -7.57 0.65 15.68
N THR A 141 -7.57 1.31 16.83
CA THR A 141 -6.69 2.47 17.08
C THR A 141 -5.23 2.01 17.12
N LEU A 142 -4.36 2.67 16.35
CA LEU A 142 -2.95 2.27 16.28
C LEU A 142 -2.22 2.64 17.60
N PRO A 143 -1.43 1.72 18.18
CA PRO A 143 -0.63 2.04 19.35
C PRO A 143 0.41 3.15 19.07
N ALA A 144 0.80 3.90 20.09
CA ALA A 144 1.82 4.93 19.96
C ALA A 144 3.16 4.33 19.45
N GLY A 145 3.78 4.99 18.48
CA GLY A 145 5.04 4.55 17.87
C GLY A 145 4.87 3.50 16.75
N TRP A 146 3.66 3.00 16.50
CA TRP A 146 3.38 2.05 15.43
C TRP A 146 2.67 2.75 14.25
N ASN A 147 3.06 2.43 13.05
CA ASN A 147 2.43 2.94 11.83
C ASN A 147 1.96 1.76 10.96
N LEU A 148 0.86 1.96 10.26
CA LEU A 148 0.41 1.01 9.24
C LEU A 148 1.47 0.95 8.13
N ALA A 149 1.89 -0.27 7.78
CA ALA A 149 2.95 -0.50 6.81
C ALA A 149 2.53 -1.42 5.66
N GLY A 150 1.39 -2.11 5.79
CA GLY A 150 0.83 -2.94 4.74
C GLY A 150 -0.53 -3.50 5.14
N ILE A 151 -1.25 -4.01 4.15
CA ILE A 151 -2.57 -4.64 4.27
C ILE A 151 -2.55 -5.84 3.34
N ALA A 152 -2.86 -7.02 3.86
CA ALA A 152 -2.99 -8.26 3.11
C ALA A 152 -3.65 -9.33 4.01
N ASP A 153 -4.17 -10.40 3.45
CA ASP A 153 -4.68 -11.55 4.22
C ASP A 153 -3.50 -12.43 4.65
N PHE A 154 -2.98 -12.21 5.88
CA PHE A 154 -1.80 -12.93 6.38
C PHE A 154 -2.12 -14.33 6.91
N ASN A 155 -3.35 -14.59 7.35
CA ASN A 155 -3.73 -15.85 7.95
C ASN A 155 -4.50 -16.76 6.99
N GLY A 156 -4.84 -16.28 5.78
CA GLY A 156 -5.54 -17.04 4.76
C GLY A 156 -7.03 -17.28 5.06
N ASP A 157 -7.65 -16.40 5.88
CA ASP A 157 -9.07 -16.52 6.23
C ASP A 157 -10.01 -15.68 5.33
N GLY A 158 -9.44 -14.93 4.38
CA GLY A 158 -10.12 -14.12 3.39
C GLY A 158 -10.21 -12.63 3.71
N PRO A 159 -10.57 -12.19 4.90
CA PRO A 159 -10.53 -10.78 5.33
C PRO A 159 -9.12 -10.20 5.33
N MET A 160 -9.01 -8.90 5.01
CA MET A 160 -7.73 -8.20 5.04
C MET A 160 -7.25 -7.97 6.47
N ASP A 161 -5.97 -8.27 6.72
CA ASP A 161 -5.23 -8.00 7.94
C ASP A 161 -4.37 -6.75 7.79
N ILE A 162 -3.88 -6.23 8.91
CA ILE A 162 -2.98 -5.07 8.93
C ILE A 162 -1.59 -5.47 9.45
N VAL A 163 -0.54 -4.97 8.80
CA VAL A 163 0.80 -5.05 9.38
C VAL A 163 1.25 -3.68 9.84
N LEU A 164 1.71 -3.62 11.08
CA LEU A 164 2.24 -2.43 11.73
C LEU A 164 3.76 -2.52 11.84
N PHE A 165 4.41 -1.39 11.68
CA PHE A 165 5.85 -1.24 11.85
C PHE A 165 6.18 -0.16 12.87
N ASN A 166 7.07 -0.49 13.81
CA ASN A 166 7.63 0.46 14.78
C ASN A 166 9.06 0.80 14.37
N SER A 167 9.28 2.00 13.86
CA SER A 167 10.59 2.42 13.35
C SER A 167 11.67 2.55 14.43
N ALA A 168 11.29 2.80 15.70
CA ALA A 168 12.23 2.92 16.80
C ALA A 168 12.78 1.55 17.25
N THR A 169 11.91 0.53 17.33
CA THR A 169 12.30 -0.84 17.70
C THR A 169 12.56 -1.74 16.50
N ARG A 170 12.13 -1.33 15.30
CA ARG A 170 12.18 -2.09 14.04
C ARG A 170 11.34 -3.36 14.05
N GLN A 171 10.44 -3.49 15.01
CA GLN A 171 9.53 -4.60 15.14
C GLN A 171 8.35 -4.46 14.19
N THR A 172 7.82 -5.57 13.73
CA THR A 172 6.55 -5.66 13.02
C THR A 172 5.52 -6.43 13.86
N VAL A 173 4.26 -6.12 13.65
CA VAL A 173 3.11 -6.82 14.25
C VAL A 173 2.06 -6.97 13.16
N ILE A 174 1.53 -8.17 13.00
CA ILE A 174 0.36 -8.44 12.19
C ILE A 174 -0.85 -8.44 13.12
N GLY A 175 -1.83 -7.61 12.82
CA GLY A 175 -3.13 -7.58 13.49
C GLY A 175 -4.15 -8.28 12.61
N TYR A 176 -4.64 -9.44 13.04
CA TYR A 176 -5.65 -10.21 12.32
C TYR A 176 -7.02 -9.59 12.52
N LEU A 177 -7.72 -9.36 11.40
CA LEU A 177 -9.03 -8.73 11.40
C LEU A 177 -10.11 -9.69 10.87
N SER A 178 -11.32 -9.52 11.36
CA SER A 178 -12.53 -10.06 10.75
C SER A 178 -13.44 -8.88 10.41
N GLY A 179 -13.44 -8.48 9.14
CA GLY A 179 -13.95 -7.18 8.73
C GLY A 179 -13.20 -6.05 9.43
N ALA A 180 -13.90 -5.20 10.19
CA ALA A 180 -13.27 -4.09 10.92
C ALA A 180 -12.81 -4.44 12.36
N ALA A 181 -13.05 -5.66 12.84
CA ALA A 181 -12.77 -6.07 14.21
C ALA A 181 -11.42 -6.78 14.34
N LEU A 182 -10.57 -6.36 15.28
CA LEU A 182 -9.35 -7.09 15.63
C LEU A 182 -9.70 -8.38 16.37
N ILE A 183 -9.31 -9.53 15.81
CA ILE A 183 -9.55 -10.85 16.39
C ILE A 183 -8.29 -11.48 16.97
N GLY A 184 -7.10 -10.97 16.63
CA GLY A 184 -5.84 -11.48 17.14
C GLY A 184 -4.66 -10.66 16.66
N ALA A 185 -3.47 -10.98 17.15
CA ALA A 185 -2.23 -10.38 16.67
C ALA A 185 -1.04 -11.30 16.88
N ALA A 186 -0.04 -11.21 16.01
CA ALA A 186 1.23 -11.89 16.12
C ALA A 186 2.41 -10.95 15.90
N LEU A 187 3.50 -11.18 16.63
CA LEU A 187 4.77 -10.53 16.33
C LEU A 187 5.31 -11.07 15.00
N GLY A 188 5.62 -10.18 14.11
CA GLY A 188 6.36 -10.50 12.90
C GLY A 188 7.88 -10.32 13.10
N PRO A 189 8.68 -10.48 12.03
CA PRO A 189 10.12 -10.35 12.11
C PRO A 189 10.56 -8.93 12.46
N THR A 190 11.68 -8.81 13.19
CA THR A 190 12.34 -7.54 13.47
C THR A 190 13.26 -7.18 12.30
N LEU A 191 13.09 -6.00 11.71
CA LEU A 191 13.87 -5.58 10.54
C LEU A 191 15.32 -5.21 10.90
N PRO A 192 16.27 -5.36 9.96
CA PRO A 192 17.63 -4.86 10.13
C PRO A 192 17.67 -3.33 10.23
N MET A 193 18.78 -2.81 10.72
CA MET A 193 18.99 -1.35 10.82
C MET A 193 18.89 -0.69 9.45
N ASN A 194 18.24 0.50 9.39
CA ASN A 194 18.01 1.34 8.22
C ASN A 194 17.00 0.77 7.20
N TRP A 195 16.46 -0.41 7.41
CA TRP A 195 15.37 -0.92 6.59
C TRP A 195 14.01 -0.52 7.14
N GLN A 196 13.09 -0.23 6.24
CA GLN A 196 11.71 0.12 6.52
C GLN A 196 10.79 -0.88 5.82
N LEU A 197 9.75 -1.32 6.50
CA LEU A 197 8.64 -2.02 5.85
C LEU A 197 7.79 -0.99 5.11
N VAL A 198 7.60 -1.18 3.81
CA VAL A 198 6.93 -0.20 2.96
C VAL A 198 5.68 -0.73 2.28
N ALA A 199 5.54 -2.05 2.15
CA ALA A 199 4.33 -2.72 1.67
C ALA A 199 4.31 -4.19 2.07
N ALA A 200 3.15 -4.82 1.90
CA ALA A 200 2.97 -6.27 1.99
C ALA A 200 2.12 -6.74 0.80
N ALA A 201 2.54 -7.84 0.16
CA ALA A 201 1.83 -8.53 -0.90
C ALA A 201 2.49 -9.91 -1.10
N ASP A 202 1.81 -10.84 -1.74
CA ASP A 202 2.38 -12.14 -2.11
C ASP A 202 3.27 -11.98 -3.35
N PHE A 203 4.58 -11.71 -3.16
CA PHE A 203 5.49 -11.45 -4.27
C PHE A 203 5.96 -12.71 -4.99
N ASN A 204 6.01 -13.84 -4.29
CA ASN A 204 6.51 -15.11 -4.85
C ASN A 204 5.40 -16.05 -5.33
N GLY A 205 4.12 -15.70 -5.11
CA GLY A 205 2.97 -16.48 -5.57
C GLY A 205 2.72 -17.75 -4.76
N ASP A 206 3.19 -17.81 -3.49
CA ASP A 206 3.01 -18.99 -2.65
C ASP A 206 1.73 -18.96 -1.80
N GLY A 207 0.93 -17.89 -1.93
CA GLY A 207 -0.33 -17.69 -1.20
C GLY A 207 -0.14 -17.06 0.18
N HIS A 208 1.07 -16.63 0.53
CA HIS A 208 1.38 -15.94 1.77
C HIS A 208 1.91 -14.54 1.50
N PRO A 209 1.37 -13.49 2.13
CA PRO A 209 1.90 -12.15 1.96
C PRO A 209 3.33 -12.00 2.50
N ASP A 210 4.16 -11.37 1.69
CA ASP A 210 5.56 -11.05 1.94
C ASP A 210 5.73 -9.58 2.33
N TYR A 211 6.93 -9.20 2.77
CA TYR A 211 7.28 -7.82 3.08
C TYR A 211 8.14 -7.21 1.98
N LEU A 212 7.70 -6.10 1.41
CA LEU A 212 8.58 -5.22 0.63
C LEU A 212 9.30 -4.28 1.58
N LEU A 213 10.61 -4.35 1.56
CA LEU A 213 11.50 -3.51 2.36
C LEU A 213 12.21 -2.49 1.48
N TYR A 214 12.44 -1.31 2.04
CA TYR A 214 13.20 -0.24 1.41
C TYR A 214 14.23 0.35 2.38
N ARG A 215 15.42 0.61 1.86
CA ARG A 215 16.50 1.26 2.59
C ARG A 215 16.81 2.62 1.97
N PRO A 216 16.35 3.74 2.59
CA PRO A 216 16.40 5.07 1.97
C PRO A 216 17.81 5.61 1.71
N ASP A 217 18.79 5.28 2.57
CA ASP A 217 20.17 5.75 2.45
C ASP A 217 20.90 5.17 1.23
N THR A 218 20.66 3.92 0.89
CA THR A 218 21.25 3.24 -0.27
C THR A 218 20.28 3.11 -1.45
N ARG A 219 18.97 3.34 -1.22
CA ARG A 219 17.86 3.15 -2.17
C ARG A 219 17.68 1.69 -2.61
N GLU A 220 18.17 0.75 -1.80
CA GLU A 220 17.98 -0.68 -2.01
C GLU A 220 16.56 -1.11 -1.66
N THR A 221 16.03 -2.07 -2.40
CA THR A 221 14.82 -2.80 -2.06
C THR A 221 15.16 -4.25 -1.73
N ALA A 222 14.32 -4.88 -0.93
CA ALA A 222 14.40 -6.32 -0.66
C ALA A 222 12.99 -6.86 -0.42
N ILE A 223 12.79 -8.13 -0.74
CA ILE A 223 11.58 -8.86 -0.40
C ILE A 223 11.95 -9.88 0.67
N TRP A 224 11.18 -9.90 1.74
CA TRP A 224 11.25 -10.91 2.77
C TRP A 224 10.06 -11.82 2.64
N HIS A 225 10.30 -13.05 2.23
CA HIS A 225 9.27 -14.07 2.14
C HIS A 225 8.87 -14.54 3.54
N LEU A 226 7.56 -14.57 3.78
CA LEU A 226 6.99 -14.96 5.05
C LEU A 226 6.04 -16.16 4.87
N ASN A 227 5.87 -16.93 5.95
CA ASN A 227 4.73 -17.78 6.13
C ASN A 227 3.94 -17.23 7.31
N ASN A 228 2.85 -16.51 7.03
CA ASN A 228 2.10 -15.69 7.98
C ASN A 228 3.04 -14.67 8.67
N ASN A 229 3.34 -14.83 9.95
CA ASN A 229 4.21 -13.95 10.73
C ASN A 229 5.67 -14.43 10.83
N VAL A 230 6.03 -15.53 10.18
CA VAL A 230 7.36 -16.15 10.29
C VAL A 230 8.19 -15.86 9.06
N PHE A 231 9.37 -15.26 9.27
CA PHE A 231 10.37 -15.05 8.22
C PHE A 231 10.88 -16.40 7.68
N VAL A 232 10.86 -16.56 6.36
CA VAL A 232 11.34 -17.76 5.65
C VAL A 232 12.72 -17.49 5.03
N ASN A 233 12.79 -16.51 4.14
CA ASN A 233 14.03 -16.12 3.48
C ASN A 233 13.94 -14.66 2.96
N SER A 234 15.02 -14.15 2.38
CA SER A 234 15.07 -12.82 1.80
C SER A 234 15.80 -12.80 0.47
N VAL A 235 15.34 -11.96 -0.42
CA VAL A 235 15.97 -11.67 -1.71
C VAL A 235 16.14 -10.17 -1.89
N PHE A 236 17.27 -9.74 -2.47
CA PHE A 236 17.45 -8.33 -2.82
C PHE A 236 16.76 -8.04 -4.14
N GLY A 237 16.09 -6.89 -4.20
CA GLY A 237 15.47 -6.37 -5.39
C GLY A 237 16.31 -5.26 -6.04
N LEU A 238 15.63 -4.37 -6.77
CA LEU A 238 16.24 -3.25 -7.47
C LEU A 238 16.83 -2.22 -6.50
N THR A 239 18.03 -1.71 -6.79
CA THR A 239 18.52 -0.46 -6.23
C THR A 239 18.07 0.70 -7.10
N LEU A 240 17.29 1.62 -6.54
CA LEU A 240 16.74 2.74 -7.28
C LEU A 240 17.82 3.77 -7.66
N PRO A 241 17.73 4.41 -8.82
CA PRO A 241 18.59 5.52 -9.19
C PRO A 241 18.44 6.70 -8.22
N SER A 242 19.44 7.59 -8.20
CA SER A 242 19.35 8.82 -7.41
C SER A 242 18.14 9.66 -7.79
N GLY A 243 17.47 10.22 -6.78
CA GLY A 243 16.23 10.99 -6.96
C GLY A 243 14.94 10.18 -7.06
N TRP A 244 15.03 8.85 -7.03
CA TRP A 244 13.85 7.98 -7.03
C TRP A 244 13.62 7.33 -5.66
N THR A 245 12.36 7.06 -5.36
CA THR A 245 11.92 6.40 -4.12
C THR A 245 10.71 5.50 -4.39
N VAL A 246 10.53 4.46 -3.59
CA VAL A 246 9.30 3.65 -3.54
C VAL A 246 8.24 4.25 -2.61
N LEU A 247 8.60 5.24 -1.80
CA LEU A 247 7.66 5.86 -0.88
C LEU A 247 6.70 6.77 -1.63
N SER A 248 5.41 6.60 -1.39
CA SER A 248 4.35 7.34 -2.07
C SER A 248 4.26 8.80 -1.63
N HIS A 249 4.76 9.15 -0.44
CA HIS A 249 4.69 10.50 0.15
C HIS A 249 5.83 10.77 1.16
#